data_44e6d57b130ca828b89a81b485a6716e
#
_entry.id   44e6d57b130ca828b89a81b485a6716e
#
_cell.length_a   1.000
_cell.length_b   1.000
_cell.length_c   1.000
_cell.angle_alpha   90.00
_cell.angle_beta   90.00
_cell.angle_gamma   90.00
#
_symmetry.space_group_name_H-M   'P 1'
#
loop_
_entity.id
_entity.type
_entity.pdbx_description
1 polymer ?
#
loop_
_entity_poly.entity_id
_entity_poly.type
_entity_poly.pdbx_seq_one_letter_code
_entity_poly.pdbx_strand_id
1 'polypeptide(L)'
;MKTPAAARPAVTAAPARPAPRKASGKTAVATKAIANKPAGKKAAASKPQAVAKPVVAKESVAKKAVTRNPVGVKTSAAKARKPVAKPAAGKAVPARRAAARPARVPVAKAAPRNTAARKLAAQFNALSVEQLKARIEVVFDARAALTAAQIKAEVAPLVKRVVTGLESGEFRVAQPLDEGGWQVNEWLKKAVLLYFRINDMVVTTASPAPYWDKVEARFAGYDAAKFREAGVRVVPGAVARRGTYFGRDVVLMPSFTNIGAYVGEGTMVDTWATVGSCAQIGKHCHLSGGAGIGGVLEPLQASPTIIEDHCFIGARSEVVEGVIVGHHSVIGMGVFLSQSTRIYNRATGEISYGYIPPYSVVVSGSLPSKDGSHSLYCAVIVKQVDEKTIGKTSINELLRGLAD
;
A
#
# COMPACT_ATOMS: atom_id res chain seq x y z
N MET A 1 8.89 67.79 -6.39
CA MET A 1 9.70 66.94 -5.51
C MET A 1 9.59 65.50 -6.00
N LYS A 2 10.66 64.98 -6.66
CA LYS A 2 10.72 63.65 -7.23
C LYS A 2 11.45 62.72 -6.22
N THR A 3 10.81 61.67 -5.79
CA THR A 3 11.40 60.63 -4.95
C THR A 3 12.20 59.65 -5.82
N PRO A 4 13.43 59.20 -5.42
CA PRO A 4 14.24 58.31 -6.22
C PRO A 4 13.85 56.83 -6.05
N ALA A 5 13.95 56.07 -7.15
CA ALA A 5 13.69 54.65 -7.25
C ALA A 5 14.76 53.84 -6.50
N ALA A 6 14.31 52.84 -5.72
CA ALA A 6 15.19 51.90 -5.03
C ALA A 6 15.73 50.84 -6.00
N ALA A 7 17.05 50.64 -5.96
CA ALA A 7 17.80 49.68 -6.75
C ALA A 7 17.53 48.25 -6.26
N ARG A 8 17.38 47.30 -7.22
CA ARG A 8 17.31 45.86 -6.99
C ARG A 8 18.70 45.32 -6.63
N PRO A 9 18.79 44.38 -5.66
CA PRO A 9 20.07 43.69 -5.44
C PRO A 9 20.35 42.64 -6.52
N ALA A 10 21.61 42.52 -6.90
CA ALA A 10 22.13 41.60 -7.88
C ALA A 10 22.09 40.15 -7.37
N VAL A 11 21.65 39.24 -8.24
CA VAL A 11 21.68 37.80 -8.02
C VAL A 11 23.10 37.31 -8.17
N THR A 12 23.74 36.85 -7.11
CA THR A 12 25.03 36.17 -7.12
C THR A 12 24.85 34.74 -7.63
N ALA A 13 25.60 34.40 -8.67
CA ALA A 13 25.65 33.05 -9.26
C ALA A 13 26.27 32.04 -8.27
N ALA A 14 25.67 30.86 -8.20
CA ALA A 14 26.17 29.72 -7.42
C ALA A 14 27.46 29.14 -8.02
N PRO A 15 28.42 28.63 -7.22
CA PRO A 15 29.66 28.07 -7.71
C PRO A 15 29.48 26.72 -8.41
N ALA A 16 30.21 26.53 -9.50
CA ALA A 16 30.22 25.32 -10.32
C ALA A 16 30.81 24.13 -9.57
N ARG A 17 30.18 22.93 -9.75
CA ARG A 17 30.66 21.65 -9.26
C ARG A 17 32.03 21.29 -9.87
N PRO A 18 32.96 20.73 -9.08
CA PRO A 18 34.22 20.23 -9.64
C PRO A 18 34.04 18.91 -10.38
N ALA A 19 34.74 18.77 -11.49
CA ALA A 19 34.78 17.56 -12.33
C ALA A 19 35.49 16.38 -11.61
N PRO A 20 35.17 15.11 -11.94
CA PRO A 20 35.81 13.98 -11.33
C PRO A 20 37.27 13.80 -11.75
N ARG A 21 38.18 13.70 -10.78
CA ARG A 21 39.59 13.38 -10.97
C ARG A 21 39.76 11.95 -11.50
N LYS A 22 40.49 11.82 -12.60
CA LYS A 22 41.03 10.52 -13.08
C LYS A 22 42.11 10.03 -12.11
N ALA A 23 41.88 8.86 -11.52
CA ALA A 23 42.87 8.14 -10.75
C ALA A 23 43.71 7.27 -11.70
N SER A 24 44.99 7.63 -11.87
CA SER A 24 46.03 6.77 -12.43
C SER A 24 46.74 6.10 -11.26
N GLY A 25 46.88 4.77 -11.30
CA GLY A 25 47.62 4.03 -10.29
C GLY A 25 47.56 2.53 -10.56
N LYS A 26 48.47 2.04 -11.40
CA LYS A 26 48.77 0.64 -11.60
C LYS A 26 49.39 0.06 -10.33
N THR A 27 48.85 -1.00 -9.77
CA THR A 27 49.63 -1.94 -8.96
C THR A 27 49.12 -3.35 -9.29
N ALA A 28 49.97 -4.10 -9.96
CA ALA A 28 49.78 -5.50 -10.30
C ALA A 28 50.07 -6.38 -9.07
N VAL A 29 49.11 -7.16 -8.63
CA VAL A 29 49.34 -8.29 -7.72
C VAL A 29 49.03 -9.56 -8.49
N ALA A 30 50.06 -10.37 -8.73
CA ALA A 30 50.00 -11.64 -9.39
C ALA A 30 49.29 -12.68 -8.50
N THR A 31 48.18 -13.21 -8.97
CA THR A 31 47.54 -14.38 -8.35
C THR A 31 47.80 -15.61 -9.27
N LYS A 32 48.51 -16.60 -8.72
CA LYS A 32 48.82 -17.90 -9.35
C LYS A 32 47.52 -18.62 -9.69
N ALA A 33 47.34 -18.95 -10.98
CA ALA A 33 46.34 -19.87 -11.46
C ALA A 33 46.80 -21.32 -11.20
N ILE A 34 45.99 -22.10 -10.48
CA ILE A 34 46.11 -23.53 -10.38
C ILE A 34 45.24 -24.13 -11.46
N ALA A 35 45.89 -24.73 -12.45
CA ALA A 35 45.22 -25.45 -13.53
C ALA A 35 44.83 -26.85 -13.03
N ASN A 36 43.56 -27.16 -13.02
CA ASN A 36 43.03 -28.52 -12.95
C ASN A 36 42.43 -28.93 -14.29
N LYS A 37 43.05 -29.91 -14.89
CA LYS A 37 42.72 -30.55 -16.17
C LYS A 37 41.64 -31.63 -15.93
N PRO A 38 40.48 -31.60 -16.59
CA PRO A 38 39.60 -32.77 -16.58
C PRO A 38 39.92 -33.74 -17.75
N ALA A 39 39.99 -35.02 -17.40
CA ALA A 39 40.18 -36.13 -18.31
C ALA A 39 38.95 -36.32 -19.21
N GLY A 40 39.21 -36.53 -20.49
CA GLY A 40 38.17 -36.77 -21.48
C GLY A 40 37.50 -38.13 -21.36
N LYS A 41 36.19 -38.16 -21.55
CA LYS A 41 35.47 -39.34 -22.05
C LYS A 41 34.61 -38.89 -23.23
N LYS A 42 34.90 -39.49 -24.38
CA LYS A 42 34.09 -39.41 -25.61
C LYS A 42 32.72 -40.03 -25.33
N ALA A 43 31.64 -39.27 -25.56
CA ALA A 43 30.30 -39.82 -25.75
C ALA A 43 29.79 -39.40 -27.13
N ALA A 44 29.23 -40.38 -27.82
CA ALA A 44 28.82 -40.33 -29.22
C ALA A 44 27.65 -39.37 -29.45
N ALA A 45 27.69 -38.70 -30.60
CA ALA A 45 26.63 -37.85 -31.10
C ALA A 45 25.41 -38.69 -31.52
N SER A 46 24.27 -38.48 -30.85
CA SER A 46 22.97 -38.93 -31.32
C SER A 46 22.25 -37.75 -32.02
N LYS A 47 21.78 -38.06 -33.24
CA LYS A 47 21.02 -37.13 -34.10
C LYS A 47 19.71 -36.68 -33.42
N PRO A 48 19.26 -35.45 -33.60
CA PRO A 48 17.95 -35.05 -33.09
C PRO A 48 16.84 -35.67 -33.97
N GLN A 49 15.91 -36.38 -33.34
CA GLN A 49 14.65 -36.81 -33.94
C GLN A 49 13.74 -35.60 -34.16
N ALA A 50 13.17 -35.51 -35.36
CA ALA A 50 12.19 -34.50 -35.74
C ALA A 50 10.90 -34.69 -34.94
N VAL A 51 10.48 -33.64 -34.22
CA VAL A 51 9.19 -33.58 -33.54
C VAL A 51 8.11 -33.27 -34.60
N ALA A 52 7.15 -34.18 -34.73
CA ALA A 52 6.02 -34.06 -35.63
C ALA A 52 5.11 -32.88 -35.21
N LYS A 53 4.69 -32.08 -36.17
CA LYS A 53 3.72 -30.99 -36.01
C LYS A 53 2.32 -31.56 -35.68
N PRO A 54 1.56 -31.01 -34.73
CA PRO A 54 0.17 -31.40 -34.53
C PRO A 54 -0.68 -30.95 -35.72
N VAL A 55 -1.44 -31.86 -36.29
CA VAL A 55 -2.45 -31.63 -37.31
C VAL A 55 -3.66 -30.98 -36.62
N VAL A 56 -3.95 -29.74 -36.99
CA VAL A 56 -5.18 -29.06 -36.56
C VAL A 56 -6.30 -29.51 -37.48
N ALA A 57 -7.22 -30.32 -36.94
CA ALA A 57 -8.49 -30.66 -37.61
C ALA A 57 -9.37 -29.41 -37.67
N LYS A 58 -9.75 -29.04 -38.90
CA LYS A 58 -10.74 -28.00 -39.15
C LYS A 58 -12.14 -28.59 -38.91
N GLU A 59 -12.73 -28.32 -37.77
CA GLU A 59 -14.18 -28.50 -37.60
C GLU A 59 -14.93 -27.28 -38.18
N SER A 60 -15.73 -27.55 -39.17
CA SER A 60 -16.65 -26.60 -39.82
C SER A 60 -17.86 -26.37 -38.88
N VAL A 61 -17.92 -25.23 -38.23
CA VAL A 61 -19.14 -24.82 -37.49
C VAL A 61 -20.17 -24.24 -38.48
N ALA A 62 -21.24 -24.97 -38.66
CA ALA A 62 -22.41 -24.53 -39.44
C ALA A 62 -23.08 -23.33 -38.74
N LYS A 63 -23.22 -22.23 -39.47
CA LYS A 63 -24.00 -21.05 -39.07
C LYS A 63 -25.47 -21.39 -38.98
N LYS A 64 -26.02 -21.55 -37.75
CA LYS A 64 -27.47 -21.44 -37.52
C LYS A 64 -27.84 -19.98 -37.34
N ALA A 65 -28.61 -19.46 -38.28
CA ALA A 65 -29.24 -18.15 -38.19
C ALA A 65 -30.27 -18.14 -37.05
N VAL A 66 -30.07 -17.28 -36.07
CA VAL A 66 -31.06 -16.98 -35.03
C VAL A 66 -31.91 -15.83 -35.52
N THR A 67 -33.15 -16.15 -35.93
CA THR A 67 -34.21 -15.19 -36.24
C THR A 67 -34.63 -14.48 -34.95
N ARG A 68 -34.45 -13.18 -34.92
CA ARG A 68 -34.96 -12.30 -33.86
C ARG A 68 -36.44 -12.03 -34.09
N ASN A 69 -37.29 -12.52 -33.20
CA ASN A 69 -38.70 -12.07 -33.12
C ASN A 69 -38.73 -10.74 -32.32
N PRO A 70 -39.42 -9.72 -32.82
CA PRO A 70 -39.64 -8.49 -32.07
C PRO A 70 -40.73 -8.72 -31.02
N VAL A 71 -40.40 -8.53 -29.76
CA VAL A 71 -41.36 -8.49 -28.65
C VAL A 71 -42.07 -7.14 -28.69
N GLY A 72 -43.34 -7.16 -29.12
CA GLY A 72 -44.22 -5.99 -29.10
C GLY A 72 -44.56 -5.58 -27.66
N VAL A 73 -44.20 -4.36 -27.29
CA VAL A 73 -44.64 -3.71 -26.05
C VAL A 73 -46.11 -3.30 -26.23
N LYS A 74 -47.05 -4.03 -25.60
CA LYS A 74 -48.41 -3.57 -25.43
C LYS A 74 -48.50 -2.67 -24.19
N THR A 75 -48.73 -1.39 -24.41
CA THR A 75 -49.16 -0.44 -23.38
C THR A 75 -50.58 -0.77 -22.96
N SER A 76 -50.79 -1.25 -21.73
CA SER A 76 -52.11 -1.40 -21.14
C SER A 76 -52.47 -0.16 -20.32
N ALA A 77 -53.63 0.40 -20.66
CA ALA A 77 -54.23 1.57 -20.04
C ALA A 77 -54.56 1.33 -18.56
N ALA A 78 -54.37 2.37 -17.78
CA ALA A 78 -54.67 2.42 -16.37
C ALA A 78 -56.16 2.22 -16.10
N LYS A 79 -56.53 1.15 -15.38
CA LYS A 79 -57.86 1.00 -14.77
C LYS A 79 -57.82 1.56 -13.33
N ALA A 80 -58.75 2.48 -13.08
CA ALA A 80 -58.98 3.15 -11.80
C ALA A 80 -59.21 2.13 -10.67
N ARG A 81 -58.50 2.31 -9.54
CA ARG A 81 -58.72 1.53 -8.34
C ARG A 81 -59.93 2.05 -7.57
N LYS A 82 -60.87 1.13 -7.28
CA LYS A 82 -61.98 1.35 -6.34
C LYS A 82 -61.42 1.47 -4.89
N PRO A 83 -62.09 2.25 -4.01
CA PRO A 83 -61.65 2.43 -2.62
C PRO A 83 -61.83 1.14 -1.81
N VAL A 84 -60.80 0.80 -1.06
CA VAL A 84 -60.78 -0.35 -0.12
C VAL A 84 -61.55 0.02 1.14
N ALA A 85 -62.54 -0.82 1.51
CA ALA A 85 -63.34 -0.69 2.70
C ALA A 85 -62.51 -0.88 3.99
N LYS A 86 -62.81 -0.12 5.04
CA LYS A 86 -62.29 -0.24 6.41
C LYS A 86 -62.47 -1.65 6.97
N PRO A 87 -61.44 -2.27 7.58
CA PRO A 87 -61.65 -3.53 8.27
C PRO A 87 -62.31 -3.28 9.63
N ALA A 88 -63.29 -4.11 9.96
CA ALA A 88 -64.00 -4.17 11.24
C ALA A 88 -63.07 -4.59 12.39
N ALA A 89 -63.34 -4.02 13.54
CA ALA A 89 -62.70 -4.33 14.80
C ALA A 89 -63.01 -5.76 15.27
N GLY A 90 -62.02 -6.48 15.77
CA GLY A 90 -62.23 -7.56 16.69
C GLY A 90 -61.54 -8.87 16.34
N LYS A 91 -60.44 -9.11 17.04
CA LYS A 91 -60.12 -10.31 17.83
C LYS A 91 -58.71 -10.15 18.40
N ALA A 92 -58.63 -10.18 19.71
CA ALA A 92 -57.39 -10.10 20.47
C ALA A 92 -56.42 -11.23 20.08
N VAL A 93 -55.20 -10.87 19.72
CA VAL A 93 -54.10 -11.79 19.52
C VAL A 93 -53.53 -12.20 20.88
N PRO A 94 -53.32 -13.49 21.19
CA PRO A 94 -52.75 -13.89 22.46
C PRO A 94 -51.33 -13.35 22.62
N ALA A 95 -51.03 -12.86 23.83
CA ALA A 95 -49.75 -12.30 24.22
C ALA A 95 -48.59 -13.24 23.87
N ARG A 96 -47.68 -12.79 23.02
CA ARG A 96 -46.43 -13.46 22.76
C ARG A 96 -45.62 -13.58 24.05
N ARG A 97 -45.36 -14.81 24.47
CA ARG A 97 -44.47 -15.14 25.57
C ARG A 97 -43.18 -14.36 25.46
N ALA A 98 -42.83 -13.60 26.51
CA ALA A 98 -41.61 -12.85 26.60
C ALA A 98 -40.41 -13.75 26.31
N ALA A 99 -39.64 -13.43 25.26
CA ALA A 99 -38.38 -14.08 24.98
C ALA A 99 -37.42 -13.88 26.16
N ALA A 100 -36.88 -14.97 26.66
CA ALA A 100 -35.94 -14.98 27.76
C ALA A 100 -34.75 -14.05 27.39
N ARG A 101 -34.38 -13.12 28.30
CA ARG A 101 -33.19 -12.30 28.20
C ARG A 101 -31.98 -13.20 27.93
N PRO A 102 -31.11 -12.89 26.94
CA PRO A 102 -29.90 -13.65 26.76
C PRO A 102 -29.06 -13.57 28.04
N ALA A 103 -28.58 -14.73 28.49
CA ALA A 103 -27.74 -14.86 29.66
C ALA A 103 -26.54 -13.89 29.54
N ARG A 104 -26.31 -13.08 30.58
CA ARG A 104 -25.11 -12.23 30.68
C ARG A 104 -23.89 -13.12 30.55
N VAL A 105 -23.12 -12.94 29.49
CA VAL A 105 -21.78 -13.51 29.36
C VAL A 105 -20.98 -13.02 30.56
N PRO A 106 -20.37 -13.90 31.38
CA PRO A 106 -19.59 -13.47 32.53
C PRO A 106 -18.44 -12.59 32.03
N VAL A 107 -18.38 -11.36 32.52
CA VAL A 107 -17.22 -10.47 32.32
C VAL A 107 -16.04 -11.20 32.95
N ALA A 108 -15.06 -11.58 32.10
CA ALA A 108 -13.83 -12.20 32.56
C ALA A 108 -13.22 -11.32 33.65
N LYS A 109 -12.95 -11.90 34.80
CA LYS A 109 -12.26 -11.25 35.92
C LYS A 109 -10.96 -10.66 35.37
N ALA A 110 -10.76 -9.38 35.60
CA ALA A 110 -9.54 -8.68 35.20
C ALA A 110 -8.32 -9.46 35.72
N ALA A 111 -7.40 -9.82 34.81
CA ALA A 111 -6.18 -10.51 35.18
C ALA A 111 -5.40 -9.71 36.23
N PRO A 112 -4.68 -10.36 37.16
CA PRO A 112 -3.93 -9.70 38.22
C PRO A 112 -3.00 -8.66 37.63
N ARG A 113 -3.03 -7.43 38.14
CA ARG A 113 -2.23 -6.29 37.68
C ARG A 113 -0.76 -6.61 37.92
N ASN A 114 -0.06 -7.14 36.95
CA ASN A 114 1.38 -7.42 37.02
C ASN A 114 2.15 -6.11 37.11
N THR A 115 2.49 -5.69 38.34
CA THR A 115 3.21 -4.44 38.63
C THR A 115 4.61 -4.41 38.00
N ALA A 116 5.28 -5.56 37.85
CA ALA A 116 6.59 -5.66 37.22
C ALA A 116 6.50 -5.34 35.71
N ALA A 117 5.53 -5.89 34.99
CA ALA A 117 5.32 -5.59 33.57
C ALA A 117 4.98 -4.11 33.34
N ARG A 118 4.22 -3.47 34.25
CA ARG A 118 3.93 -2.03 34.19
C ARG A 118 5.18 -1.16 34.41
N LYS A 119 6.03 -1.52 35.39
CA LYS A 119 7.30 -0.81 35.62
C LYS A 119 8.22 -0.92 34.40
N LEU A 120 8.31 -2.10 33.80
CA LEU A 120 9.13 -2.32 32.61
C LEU A 120 8.59 -1.54 31.39
N ALA A 121 7.28 -1.54 31.17
CA ALA A 121 6.66 -0.72 30.11
C ALA A 121 6.92 0.78 30.31
N ALA A 122 6.85 1.26 31.58
CA ALA A 122 7.17 2.65 31.91
C ALA A 122 8.62 3.00 31.60
N GLN A 123 9.58 2.08 31.86
CA GLN A 123 10.98 2.27 31.52
C GLN A 123 11.19 2.44 30.00
N PHE A 124 10.55 1.62 29.17
CA PHE A 124 10.67 1.74 27.71
C PHE A 124 9.97 2.99 27.17
N ASN A 125 8.88 3.44 27.81
CA ASN A 125 8.20 4.68 27.45
C ASN A 125 9.03 5.94 27.77
N ALA A 126 9.96 5.85 28.71
CA ALA A 126 10.85 6.95 29.09
C ALA A 126 12.12 7.04 28.20
N LEU A 127 12.36 6.09 27.29
CA LEU A 127 13.52 6.11 26.41
C LEU A 127 13.37 7.15 25.31
N SER A 128 14.45 7.83 24.95
CA SER A 128 14.51 8.67 23.78
C SER A 128 14.45 7.82 22.47
N VAL A 129 14.17 8.46 21.35
CA VAL A 129 14.14 7.79 20.03
C VAL A 129 15.49 7.13 19.73
N GLU A 130 16.60 7.83 20.02
CA GLU A 130 17.96 7.33 19.80
C GLU A 130 18.24 6.10 20.67
N GLN A 131 17.78 6.10 21.93
CA GLN A 131 17.92 4.97 22.82
C GLN A 131 17.09 3.77 22.37
N LEU A 132 15.87 4.01 21.89
CA LEU A 132 15.02 2.96 21.32
C LEU A 132 15.67 2.37 20.07
N LYS A 133 16.14 3.22 19.16
CA LYS A 133 16.85 2.81 17.94
C LYS A 133 18.05 1.94 18.27
N ALA A 134 18.96 2.42 19.13
CA ALA A 134 20.16 1.68 19.49
C ALA A 134 19.83 0.30 20.09
N ARG A 135 18.81 0.19 20.94
CA ARG A 135 18.38 -1.09 21.51
C ARG A 135 17.77 -2.03 20.47
N ILE A 136 16.96 -1.53 19.55
CA ILE A 136 16.38 -2.34 18.46
C ILE A 136 17.50 -2.87 17.56
N GLU A 137 18.52 -2.05 17.22
CA GLU A 137 19.66 -2.47 16.42
C GLU A 137 20.39 -3.65 17.07
N VAL A 138 20.77 -3.49 18.34
CA VAL A 138 21.47 -4.55 19.13
C VAL A 138 20.64 -5.83 19.19
N VAL A 139 19.36 -5.73 19.48
CA VAL A 139 18.47 -6.89 19.58
C VAL A 139 18.29 -7.57 18.22
N PHE A 140 18.17 -6.79 17.16
CA PHE A 140 18.01 -7.33 15.81
C PHE A 140 19.25 -8.09 15.35
N ASP A 141 20.44 -7.56 15.62
CA ASP A 141 21.71 -8.21 15.27
C ASP A 141 21.92 -9.51 16.06
N ALA A 142 21.56 -9.50 17.35
CA ALA A 142 21.63 -10.68 18.21
C ALA A 142 20.47 -11.68 18.04
N ARG A 143 19.49 -11.40 17.17
CA ARG A 143 18.20 -12.11 17.10
C ARG A 143 18.28 -13.63 16.97
N ALA A 144 19.35 -14.15 16.35
CA ALA A 144 19.53 -15.60 16.20
C ALA A 144 19.90 -16.29 17.53
N ALA A 145 20.59 -15.59 18.41
CA ALA A 145 21.09 -16.12 19.69
C ALA A 145 20.15 -15.89 20.88
N LEU A 146 19.05 -15.12 20.71
CA LEU A 146 18.13 -14.80 21.78
C LEU A 146 17.38 -16.03 22.28
N THR A 147 17.41 -16.24 23.60
CA THR A 147 16.60 -17.26 24.27
C THR A 147 15.13 -16.82 24.39
N ALA A 148 14.21 -17.79 24.55
CA ALA A 148 12.78 -17.51 24.76
C ALA A 148 12.56 -16.62 26.01
N ALA A 149 13.36 -16.80 27.07
CA ALA A 149 13.28 -16.00 28.28
C ALA A 149 13.66 -14.52 28.02
N GLN A 150 14.75 -14.28 27.30
CA GLN A 150 15.18 -12.92 26.91
C GLN A 150 14.16 -12.27 25.96
N ILE A 151 13.64 -13.02 24.99
CA ILE A 151 12.58 -12.53 24.08
C ILE A 151 11.38 -12.04 24.88
N LYS A 152 10.90 -12.84 25.86
CA LYS A 152 9.73 -12.48 26.66
C LYS A 152 10.00 -11.32 27.63
N ALA A 153 11.15 -11.32 28.29
CA ALA A 153 11.45 -10.37 29.36
C ALA A 153 11.90 -8.99 28.84
N GLU A 154 12.71 -8.94 27.78
CA GLU A 154 13.40 -7.74 27.36
C GLU A 154 12.98 -7.26 25.96
N VAL A 155 12.90 -8.18 24.99
CA VAL A 155 12.65 -7.85 23.61
C VAL A 155 11.18 -7.50 23.35
N ALA A 156 10.26 -8.30 23.87
CA ALA A 156 8.84 -8.10 23.61
C ALA A 156 8.29 -6.75 24.13
N PRO A 157 8.64 -6.27 25.34
CA PRO A 157 8.22 -4.94 25.78
C PRO A 157 8.80 -3.80 24.92
N LEU A 158 10.08 -3.90 24.54
CA LEU A 158 10.76 -2.93 23.68
C LEU A 158 10.08 -2.85 22.30
N VAL A 159 9.89 -3.98 21.64
CA VAL A 159 9.28 -4.06 20.30
C VAL A 159 7.82 -3.60 20.33
N LYS A 160 7.05 -3.98 21.37
CA LYS A 160 5.67 -3.52 21.56
C LYS A 160 5.59 -2.01 21.74
N ARG A 161 6.55 -1.39 22.46
CA ARG A 161 6.63 0.07 22.59
C ARG A 161 6.80 0.74 21.22
N VAL A 162 7.71 0.21 20.38
CA VAL A 162 7.94 0.75 19.03
C VAL A 162 6.71 0.60 18.14
N VAL A 163 6.07 -0.58 18.15
CA VAL A 163 4.85 -0.82 17.37
C VAL A 163 3.71 0.09 17.83
N THR A 164 3.60 0.37 19.14
CA THR A 164 2.63 1.35 19.65
C THR A 164 2.93 2.77 19.13
N GLY A 165 4.22 3.14 19.04
CA GLY A 165 4.64 4.41 18.46
C GLY A 165 4.34 4.52 16.96
N LEU A 166 4.42 3.41 16.21
CA LEU A 166 3.95 3.35 14.82
C LEU A 166 2.43 3.58 14.74
N GLU A 167 1.65 2.96 15.64
CA GLU A 167 0.19 3.10 15.68
C GLU A 167 -0.28 4.52 16.01
N SER A 168 0.45 5.22 16.87
CA SER A 168 0.13 6.58 17.29
C SER A 168 0.63 7.67 16.32
N GLY A 169 1.47 7.28 15.35
CA GLY A 169 2.15 8.23 14.46
C GLY A 169 3.35 8.93 15.07
N GLU A 170 3.76 8.57 16.31
CA GLU A 170 5.00 9.04 16.94
C GLU A 170 6.23 8.63 16.12
N PHE A 171 6.17 7.43 15.53
CA PHE A 171 7.19 6.91 14.63
C PHE A 171 6.62 6.69 13.23
N ARG A 172 7.44 6.95 12.22
CA ARG A 172 7.10 6.75 10.83
C ARG A 172 8.23 6.05 10.09
N VAL A 173 7.93 4.97 9.36
CA VAL A 173 8.95 4.15 8.65
C VAL A 173 9.69 4.97 7.59
N ALA A 174 9.02 5.87 6.90
CA ALA A 174 9.66 6.91 6.14
C ALA A 174 8.96 8.24 6.38
N GLN A 175 9.74 9.30 6.53
CA GLN A 175 9.26 10.65 6.79
C GLN A 175 9.79 11.62 5.74
N PRO A 176 8.99 12.61 5.32
CA PRO A 176 9.47 13.63 4.39
C PRO A 176 10.58 14.47 5.05
N LEU A 177 11.51 14.94 4.24
CA LEU A 177 12.54 15.90 4.63
C LEU A 177 12.13 17.31 4.20
N ASP A 178 12.51 18.32 4.98
CA ASP A 178 12.22 19.73 4.69
C ASP A 178 12.84 20.19 3.36
N GLU A 179 13.99 19.61 3.01
CA GLU A 179 14.73 19.87 1.76
C GLU A 179 14.16 19.10 0.54
N GLY A 180 13.08 18.35 0.74
CA GLY A 180 12.52 17.42 -0.22
C GLY A 180 13.12 16.01 -0.13
N GLY A 181 12.37 15.02 -0.63
CA GLY A 181 12.74 13.62 -0.51
C GLY A 181 12.28 12.98 0.80
N TRP A 182 12.77 11.76 1.08
CA TRP A 182 12.29 10.93 2.18
C TRP A 182 13.43 10.28 2.95
N GLN A 183 13.35 10.35 4.26
CA GLN A 183 14.25 9.62 5.16
C GLN A 183 13.61 8.29 5.56
N VAL A 184 14.30 7.18 5.30
CA VAL A 184 13.87 5.84 5.71
C VAL A 184 14.45 5.51 7.08
N ASN A 185 13.58 5.11 8.01
CA ASN A 185 13.92 4.69 9.36
C ASN A 185 14.02 3.14 9.41
N GLU A 186 15.14 2.58 8.95
CA GLU A 186 15.36 1.13 8.87
C GLU A 186 15.15 0.40 10.20
N TRP A 187 15.53 1.03 11.32
CA TRP A 187 15.36 0.46 12.64
C TRP A 187 13.90 0.13 12.98
N LEU A 188 12.94 0.87 12.41
CA LEU A 188 11.51 0.58 12.55
C LEU A 188 11.11 -0.66 11.78
N LYS A 189 11.68 -0.90 10.60
CA LYS A 189 11.48 -2.15 9.85
C LYS A 189 12.06 -3.35 10.63
N LYS A 190 13.23 -3.19 11.25
CA LYS A 190 13.82 -4.19 12.14
C LYS A 190 12.89 -4.51 13.32
N ALA A 191 12.27 -3.49 13.92
CA ALA A 191 11.28 -3.68 14.98
C ALA A 191 10.04 -4.45 14.48
N VAL A 192 9.54 -4.17 13.28
CA VAL A 192 8.43 -4.90 12.66
C VAL A 192 8.80 -6.38 12.44
N LEU A 193 9.99 -6.67 11.93
CA LEU A 193 10.47 -8.06 11.80
C LEU A 193 10.59 -8.78 13.14
N LEU A 194 11.09 -8.10 14.16
CA LEU A 194 11.13 -8.63 15.52
C LEU A 194 9.72 -8.87 16.09
N TYR A 195 8.71 -8.08 15.68
CA TYR A 195 7.32 -8.27 16.13
C TYR A 195 6.78 -9.64 15.72
N PHE A 196 7.07 -10.11 14.53
CA PHE A 196 6.71 -11.47 14.10
C PHE A 196 7.43 -12.56 14.89
N ARG A 197 8.62 -12.26 15.43
CA ARG A 197 9.40 -13.23 16.21
C ARG A 197 8.94 -13.32 17.67
N ILE A 198 8.48 -12.21 18.26
CA ILE A 198 8.07 -12.18 19.68
C ILE A 198 6.66 -12.69 19.92
N ASN A 199 5.86 -12.86 18.86
CA ASN A 199 4.48 -13.31 18.96
C ASN A 199 4.33 -14.73 18.42
N ASP A 200 3.57 -15.53 19.16
CA ASP A 200 3.10 -16.84 18.69
C ASP A 200 1.84 -16.68 17.85
N MET A 201 1.53 -17.72 17.07
CA MET A 201 0.25 -17.83 16.37
C MET A 201 -0.89 -17.94 17.41
N VAL A 202 -1.91 -17.13 17.23
CA VAL A 202 -3.09 -17.11 18.09
C VAL A 202 -4.38 -17.18 17.29
N VAL A 203 -5.39 -17.84 17.86
CA VAL A 203 -6.74 -17.81 17.30
C VAL A 203 -7.40 -16.48 17.66
N THR A 204 -7.80 -15.72 16.67
CA THR A 204 -8.61 -14.52 16.85
C THR A 204 -10.04 -14.83 16.42
N THR A 205 -10.99 -14.71 17.37
CA THR A 205 -12.41 -14.91 17.06
C THR A 205 -12.94 -13.69 16.31
N ALA A 206 -13.46 -13.92 15.11
CA ALA A 206 -14.10 -12.91 14.29
C ALA A 206 -15.24 -13.52 13.47
N SER A 207 -16.11 -12.70 12.91
CA SER A 207 -17.17 -13.14 12.00
C SER A 207 -16.70 -12.88 10.55
N PRO A 208 -16.90 -13.82 9.60
CA PRO A 208 -17.67 -15.05 9.75
C PRO A 208 -16.87 -16.27 10.26
N ALA A 209 -15.55 -16.17 10.40
CA ALA A 209 -14.70 -17.29 10.81
C ALA A 209 -13.56 -16.84 11.71
N PRO A 210 -12.97 -17.72 12.53
CA PRO A 210 -11.78 -17.43 13.28
C PRO A 210 -10.56 -17.30 12.37
N TYR A 211 -9.59 -16.49 12.79
CA TYR A 211 -8.30 -16.33 12.13
C TYR A 211 -7.17 -16.91 12.98
N TRP A 212 -6.06 -17.27 12.33
CA TRP A 212 -4.87 -17.81 12.97
C TRP A 212 -3.65 -16.99 12.51
N ASP A 213 -3.18 -16.02 13.32
CA ASP A 213 -2.11 -15.12 12.94
C ASP A 213 -1.26 -14.71 14.15
N LYS A 214 -0.07 -14.17 13.87
CA LYS A 214 0.85 -13.56 14.83
C LYS A 214 0.55 -12.09 15.11
N VAL A 215 -0.12 -11.40 14.21
CA VAL A 215 -0.37 -9.96 14.28
C VAL A 215 -1.82 -9.71 14.61
N GLU A 216 -2.06 -9.09 15.75
CA GLU A 216 -3.40 -8.70 16.19
C GLU A 216 -4.05 -7.70 15.19
N ALA A 217 -5.38 -7.70 15.16
CA ALA A 217 -6.12 -6.67 14.44
C ALA A 217 -5.95 -5.30 15.13
N ARG A 218 -5.75 -4.25 14.32
CA ARG A 218 -5.52 -2.87 14.80
C ARG A 218 -6.64 -2.36 15.72
N PHE A 219 -7.85 -2.73 15.40
CA PHE A 219 -9.05 -2.27 16.11
C PHE A 219 -9.61 -3.30 17.09
N ALA A 220 -8.82 -4.32 17.47
CA ALA A 220 -9.24 -5.31 18.45
C ALA A 220 -9.63 -4.64 19.78
N GLY A 221 -10.82 -4.95 20.27
CA GLY A 221 -11.34 -4.41 21.52
C GLY A 221 -11.71 -2.91 21.48
N TYR A 222 -11.86 -2.31 20.29
CA TYR A 222 -12.41 -0.96 20.17
C TYR A 222 -13.92 -0.97 20.44
N ASP A 223 -14.34 0.01 21.21
CA ASP A 223 -15.74 0.38 21.40
C ASP A 223 -16.07 1.69 20.67
N ALA A 224 -17.30 2.14 20.76
CA ALA A 224 -17.74 3.36 20.09
C ALA A 224 -16.97 4.63 20.55
N ALA A 225 -16.47 4.67 21.79
CA ALA A 225 -15.70 5.81 22.29
C ALA A 225 -14.31 5.85 21.66
N LYS A 226 -13.64 4.71 21.59
CA LYS A 226 -12.31 4.56 20.95
C LYS A 226 -12.36 4.84 19.46
N PHE A 227 -13.42 4.44 18.74
CA PHE A 227 -13.57 4.80 17.31
C PHE A 227 -13.78 6.29 17.11
N ARG A 228 -14.57 6.96 17.97
CA ARG A 228 -14.72 8.42 17.92
C ARG A 228 -13.41 9.15 18.23
N GLU A 229 -12.66 8.68 19.20
CA GLU A 229 -11.32 9.20 19.54
C GLU A 229 -10.35 9.05 18.35
N ALA A 230 -10.28 7.86 17.77
CA ALA A 230 -9.44 7.60 16.60
C ALA A 230 -9.87 8.38 15.36
N GLY A 231 -11.15 8.76 15.25
CA GLY A 231 -11.69 9.55 14.15
C GLY A 231 -11.68 8.82 12.82
N VAL A 232 -11.76 7.47 12.84
CA VAL A 232 -11.72 6.64 11.62
C VAL A 232 -13.05 5.96 11.36
N ARG A 233 -13.37 5.74 10.09
CA ARG A 233 -14.50 4.92 9.65
C ARG A 233 -13.98 3.59 9.13
N VAL A 234 -14.42 2.49 9.75
CA VAL A 234 -14.01 1.13 9.37
C VAL A 234 -15.26 0.35 8.95
N VAL A 235 -15.33 0.00 7.68
CA VAL A 235 -16.47 -0.74 7.10
C VAL A 235 -16.28 -2.23 7.39
N PRO A 236 -17.36 -2.99 7.67
CA PRO A 236 -17.24 -4.44 7.88
C PRO A 236 -16.51 -5.13 6.74
N GLY A 237 -15.54 -5.98 7.07
CA GLY A 237 -14.65 -6.63 6.10
C GLY A 237 -13.33 -5.92 5.86
N ALA A 238 -13.13 -4.71 6.38
CA ALA A 238 -11.81 -4.08 6.39
C ALA A 238 -10.89 -4.77 7.40
N VAL A 239 -9.67 -5.10 6.96
CA VAL A 239 -8.62 -5.72 7.78
C VAL A 239 -7.47 -4.73 7.93
N ALA A 240 -7.21 -4.31 9.16
CA ALA A 240 -6.04 -3.51 9.51
C ALA A 240 -5.23 -4.27 10.57
N ARG A 241 -3.94 -4.46 10.32
CA ARG A 241 -3.04 -5.12 11.24
C ARG A 241 -2.46 -4.12 12.25
N ARG A 242 -2.18 -4.61 13.46
CA ARG A 242 -1.51 -3.84 14.49
C ARG A 242 -0.20 -3.22 13.97
N GLY A 243 0.17 -2.02 14.48
CA GLY A 243 1.33 -1.27 13.99
C GLY A 243 1.04 -0.42 12.76
N THR A 244 -0.22 -0.27 12.35
CA THR A 244 -0.64 0.66 11.29
C THR A 244 -1.14 1.97 11.89
N TYR A 245 -0.69 3.09 11.35
CA TYR A 245 -1.21 4.42 11.65
C TYR A 245 -2.34 4.80 10.71
N PHE A 246 -3.38 5.41 11.26
CA PHE A 246 -4.46 6.06 10.51
C PHE A 246 -4.67 7.46 11.06
N GLY A 247 -4.60 8.45 10.18
CA GLY A 247 -4.98 9.83 10.48
C GLY A 247 -6.50 9.96 10.69
N ARG A 248 -6.94 11.14 11.15
CA ARG A 248 -8.36 11.43 11.30
C ARG A 248 -9.07 11.40 9.95
N ASP A 249 -10.35 11.09 9.98
CA ASP A 249 -11.23 11.04 8.80
C ASP A 249 -10.81 10.04 7.72
N VAL A 250 -9.88 9.11 8.05
CA VAL A 250 -9.57 7.98 7.19
C VAL A 250 -10.78 7.04 7.10
N VAL A 251 -11.09 6.64 5.87
CA VAL A 251 -12.13 5.66 5.58
C VAL A 251 -11.50 4.39 5.06
N LEU A 252 -11.76 3.28 5.75
CA LEU A 252 -11.40 1.93 5.29
C LEU A 252 -12.66 1.23 4.81
N MET A 253 -12.82 1.10 3.50
CA MET A 253 -13.76 0.16 2.91
C MET A 253 -13.25 -1.28 3.16
N PRO A 254 -13.95 -2.34 2.77
CA PRO A 254 -13.40 -3.70 2.84
C PRO A 254 -12.08 -3.79 2.09
N SER A 255 -10.98 -3.65 2.80
CA SER A 255 -9.63 -3.45 2.29
C SER A 255 -8.63 -4.10 3.24
N PHE A 256 -7.34 -4.14 2.87
CA PHE A 256 -6.29 -4.67 3.72
C PHE A 256 -5.18 -3.65 3.95
N THR A 257 -4.82 -3.40 5.22
CA THR A 257 -3.70 -2.52 5.58
C THR A 257 -2.75 -3.27 6.51
N ASN A 258 -1.48 -3.34 6.12
CA ASN A 258 -0.48 -4.16 6.78
C ASN A 258 0.34 -3.38 7.82
N ILE A 259 0.99 -4.12 8.73
CA ILE A 259 1.85 -3.58 9.80
C ILE A 259 2.92 -2.61 9.26
N GLY A 260 3.15 -1.53 9.99
CA GLY A 260 4.13 -0.49 9.62
C GLY A 260 3.64 0.51 8.58
N ALA A 261 2.46 0.28 7.97
CA ALA A 261 1.87 1.22 7.03
C ALA A 261 1.41 2.50 7.74
N TYR A 262 1.50 3.60 7.02
CA TYR A 262 1.02 4.92 7.42
C TYR A 262 -0.03 5.40 6.43
N VAL A 263 -1.21 5.79 6.91
CA VAL A 263 -2.29 6.33 6.08
C VAL A 263 -2.68 7.70 6.64
N GLY A 264 -2.42 8.75 5.87
CA GLY A 264 -2.64 10.13 6.26
C GLY A 264 -4.13 10.51 6.35
N GLU A 265 -4.37 11.63 7.02
CA GLU A 265 -5.68 12.21 7.29
C GLU A 265 -6.54 12.33 6.03
N GLY A 266 -7.86 12.09 6.14
CA GLY A 266 -8.83 12.25 5.07
C GLY A 266 -8.68 11.27 3.90
N THR A 267 -7.77 10.31 3.98
CA THR A 267 -7.53 9.33 2.91
C THR A 267 -8.59 8.22 2.92
N MET A 268 -9.04 7.84 1.72
CA MET A 268 -9.89 6.68 1.51
C MET A 268 -9.09 5.51 0.96
N VAL A 269 -9.17 4.37 1.65
CA VAL A 269 -8.73 3.06 1.16
C VAL A 269 -9.98 2.30 0.72
N ASP A 270 -10.24 2.29 -0.59
CA ASP A 270 -11.50 1.79 -1.14
C ASP A 270 -11.54 0.26 -1.23
N THR A 271 -12.65 -0.27 -1.71
CA THR A 271 -12.99 -1.70 -1.68
C THR A 271 -11.93 -2.55 -2.37
N TRP A 272 -11.40 -3.53 -1.63
CA TRP A 272 -10.34 -4.45 -2.06
C TRP A 272 -8.99 -3.79 -2.37
N ALA A 273 -8.80 -2.51 -2.03
CA ALA A 273 -7.47 -1.92 -2.07
C ALA A 273 -6.57 -2.49 -0.98
N THR A 274 -5.27 -2.49 -1.25
CA THR A 274 -4.24 -3.01 -0.35
C THR A 274 -3.18 -1.95 -0.07
N VAL A 275 -2.84 -1.78 1.21
CA VAL A 275 -1.68 -1.00 1.65
C VAL A 275 -0.69 -1.96 2.30
N GLY A 276 0.42 -2.21 1.61
CA GLY A 276 1.45 -3.17 2.00
C GLY A 276 2.24 -2.74 3.23
N SER A 277 3.05 -3.66 3.77
CA SER A 277 3.88 -3.40 4.95
C SER A 277 4.78 -2.19 4.75
N CYS A 278 4.77 -1.28 5.70
CA CYS A 278 5.61 -0.08 5.70
C CYS A 278 5.31 0.95 4.60
N ALA A 279 4.32 0.73 3.72
CA ALA A 279 3.91 1.71 2.72
C ALA A 279 3.44 3.01 3.37
N GLN A 280 3.71 4.13 2.72
CA GLN A 280 3.41 5.48 3.23
C GLN A 280 2.42 6.15 2.31
N ILE A 281 1.22 6.41 2.81
CA ILE A 281 0.16 7.11 2.09
C ILE A 281 -0.04 8.48 2.74
N GLY A 282 0.00 9.51 1.94
CA GLY A 282 -0.23 10.90 2.35
C GLY A 282 -1.66 11.19 2.75
N LYS A 283 -1.95 12.48 2.93
CA LYS A 283 -3.27 13.00 3.30
C LYS A 283 -4.16 13.13 2.06
N HIS A 284 -5.47 13.02 2.29
CA HIS A 284 -6.49 13.27 1.27
C HIS A 284 -6.28 12.50 -0.03
N CYS A 285 -5.68 11.31 0.06
CA CYS A 285 -5.52 10.40 -1.06
C CYS A 285 -6.78 9.56 -1.26
N HIS A 286 -6.98 9.09 -2.50
CA HIS A 286 -7.98 8.08 -2.80
C HIS A 286 -7.31 6.88 -3.47
N LEU A 287 -7.25 5.76 -2.77
CA LEU A 287 -6.84 4.48 -3.33
C LEU A 287 -8.10 3.77 -3.81
N SER A 288 -8.34 3.79 -5.12
CA SER A 288 -9.57 3.26 -5.72
C SER A 288 -9.68 1.74 -5.60
N GLY A 289 -10.85 1.21 -5.94
CA GLY A 289 -11.17 -0.20 -5.77
C GLY A 289 -10.15 -1.16 -6.36
N GLY A 290 -9.61 -2.02 -5.51
CA GLY A 290 -8.58 -2.99 -5.88
C GLY A 290 -7.23 -2.42 -6.27
N ALA A 291 -6.94 -1.16 -5.96
CA ALA A 291 -5.59 -0.62 -6.10
C ALA A 291 -4.64 -1.28 -5.11
N GLY A 292 -3.42 -1.65 -5.55
CA GLY A 292 -2.41 -2.26 -4.71
C GLY A 292 -1.22 -1.32 -4.47
N ILE A 293 -0.96 -1.02 -3.21
CA ILE A 293 0.27 -0.33 -2.81
C ILE A 293 1.18 -1.36 -2.16
N GLY A 294 2.29 -1.66 -2.84
CA GLY A 294 3.22 -2.70 -2.44
C GLY A 294 3.92 -2.39 -1.12
N GLY A 295 4.14 -3.46 -0.34
CA GLY A 295 4.92 -3.37 0.89
C GLY A 295 6.39 -3.62 0.64
N VAL A 296 7.26 -2.83 1.26
CA VAL A 296 8.72 -3.03 1.23
C VAL A 296 9.24 -3.14 2.66
N LEU A 297 8.96 -4.28 3.29
CA LEU A 297 9.54 -4.60 4.60
C LEU A 297 10.98 -5.09 4.45
N GLU A 298 11.21 -5.95 3.48
CA GLU A 298 12.52 -6.48 3.09
C GLU A 298 12.76 -6.23 1.60
N PRO A 299 14.01 -5.89 1.20
CA PRO A 299 15.18 -5.68 2.04
C PRO A 299 15.07 -4.40 2.88
N LEU A 300 15.75 -4.38 4.06
CA LEU A 300 15.64 -3.30 5.05
C LEU A 300 15.99 -1.93 4.50
N GLN A 301 17.07 -1.87 3.70
CA GLN A 301 17.59 -0.63 3.11
C GLN A 301 16.71 -0.05 1.99
N ALA A 302 15.82 -0.85 1.40
CA ALA A 302 14.95 -0.37 0.33
C ALA A 302 13.92 0.64 0.85
N SER A 303 13.68 1.70 0.09
CA SER A 303 12.62 2.65 0.39
C SER A 303 11.26 1.98 0.36
N PRO A 304 10.33 2.31 1.28
CA PRO A 304 8.96 1.88 1.14
C PRO A 304 8.30 2.55 -0.06
N THR A 305 7.21 1.98 -0.55
CA THR A 305 6.36 2.64 -1.54
C THR A 305 5.68 3.84 -0.90
N ILE A 306 5.69 4.98 -1.59
CA ILE A 306 5.23 6.26 -1.08
C ILE A 306 4.23 6.86 -2.06
N ILE A 307 3.04 7.20 -1.56
CA ILE A 307 2.04 8.01 -2.23
C ILE A 307 1.96 9.31 -1.44
N GLU A 308 2.35 10.42 -2.03
CA GLU A 308 2.30 11.72 -1.37
C GLU A 308 0.87 12.26 -1.28
N ASP A 309 0.69 13.44 -0.67
CA ASP A 309 -0.61 14.03 -0.38
C ASP A 309 -1.45 14.28 -1.64
N HIS A 310 -2.77 14.20 -1.50
CA HIS A 310 -3.76 14.54 -2.54
C HIS A 310 -3.68 13.71 -3.83
N CYS A 311 -3.09 12.52 -3.78
CA CYS A 311 -3.01 11.63 -4.93
C CYS A 311 -4.29 10.83 -5.13
N PHE A 312 -4.63 10.57 -6.40
CA PHE A 312 -5.65 9.62 -6.81
C PHE A 312 -4.98 8.42 -7.48
N ILE A 313 -5.19 7.22 -6.94
CA ILE A 313 -4.69 5.97 -7.52
C ILE A 313 -5.89 5.21 -8.09
N GLY A 314 -5.93 5.11 -9.42
CA GLY A 314 -7.03 4.50 -10.16
C GLY A 314 -7.23 3.02 -9.86
N ALA A 315 -8.44 2.53 -10.09
CA ALA A 315 -8.82 1.16 -9.79
C ALA A 315 -7.89 0.13 -10.47
N ARG A 316 -7.52 -0.92 -9.72
CA ARG A 316 -6.65 -2.00 -10.19
C ARG A 316 -5.26 -1.55 -10.65
N SER A 317 -4.80 -0.38 -10.23
CA SER A 317 -3.41 0.04 -10.41
C SER A 317 -2.53 -0.54 -9.31
N GLU A 318 -1.26 -0.80 -9.64
CA GLU A 318 -0.25 -1.29 -8.69
C GLU A 318 0.91 -0.30 -8.62
N VAL A 319 1.28 0.12 -7.42
CA VAL A 319 2.48 0.94 -7.16
C VAL A 319 3.32 0.20 -6.16
N VAL A 320 4.47 -0.31 -6.59
CA VAL A 320 5.26 -1.29 -5.81
C VAL A 320 6.75 -0.93 -5.80
N GLU A 321 7.55 -1.72 -5.07
CA GLU A 321 9.02 -1.67 -5.07
C GLU A 321 9.62 -0.31 -4.69
N GLY A 322 8.96 0.44 -3.81
CA GLY A 322 9.48 1.72 -3.35
C GLY A 322 9.34 2.87 -4.35
N VAL A 323 8.48 2.75 -5.35
CA VAL A 323 8.11 3.86 -6.22
C VAL A 323 7.49 4.98 -5.39
N ILE A 324 7.84 6.21 -5.73
CA ILE A 324 7.26 7.42 -5.12
C ILE A 324 6.33 8.07 -6.13
N VAL A 325 5.09 8.34 -5.73
CA VAL A 325 4.12 9.15 -6.49
C VAL A 325 4.01 10.51 -5.83
N GLY A 326 4.49 11.55 -6.53
CA GLY A 326 4.49 12.92 -6.07
C GLY A 326 3.08 13.47 -5.88
N HIS A 327 2.92 14.40 -4.95
CA HIS A 327 1.65 14.94 -4.52
C HIS A 327 0.77 15.44 -5.67
N HIS A 328 -0.55 15.41 -5.47
CA HIS A 328 -1.56 15.83 -6.45
C HIS A 328 -1.52 15.08 -7.79
N SER A 329 -0.85 13.93 -7.86
CA SER A 329 -0.82 13.13 -9.07
C SER A 329 -2.08 12.27 -9.21
N VAL A 330 -2.50 12.08 -10.45
CA VAL A 330 -3.63 11.22 -10.82
C VAL A 330 -3.09 10.04 -11.64
N ILE A 331 -3.15 8.87 -11.05
CA ILE A 331 -2.83 7.62 -11.72
C ILE A 331 -4.12 7.04 -12.26
N GLY A 332 -4.22 6.85 -13.57
CA GLY A 332 -5.37 6.23 -14.22
C GLY A 332 -5.56 4.77 -13.78
N MET A 333 -6.71 4.19 -14.09
CA MET A 333 -6.96 2.77 -13.78
C MET A 333 -6.01 1.85 -14.55
N GLY A 334 -5.60 0.73 -13.93
CA GLY A 334 -4.77 -0.29 -14.57
C GLY A 334 -3.34 0.16 -14.93
N VAL A 335 -2.78 1.10 -14.18
CA VAL A 335 -1.39 1.52 -14.30
C VAL A 335 -0.52 0.73 -13.34
N PHE A 336 0.56 0.12 -13.83
CA PHE A 336 1.48 -0.71 -13.05
C PHE A 336 2.84 -0.02 -12.95
N LEU A 337 3.25 0.35 -11.73
CA LEU A 337 4.49 1.08 -11.44
C LEU A 337 5.39 0.24 -10.52
N SER A 338 6.55 -0.14 -11.04
CA SER A 338 7.65 -0.76 -10.30
C SER A 338 8.94 0.02 -10.57
N GLN A 339 10.04 -0.33 -9.89
CA GLN A 339 11.34 0.31 -10.14
C GLN A 339 11.86 0.08 -11.58
N SER A 340 11.39 -0.96 -12.26
CA SER A 340 11.76 -1.26 -13.64
C SER A 340 10.76 -0.76 -14.68
N THR A 341 9.60 -0.24 -14.27
CA THR A 341 8.61 0.29 -15.19
C THR A 341 9.12 1.55 -15.84
N ARG A 342 9.13 1.58 -17.18
CA ARG A 342 9.45 2.81 -17.94
C ARG A 342 8.32 3.82 -17.76
N ILE A 343 8.67 5.03 -17.34
CA ILE A 343 7.76 6.16 -17.20
C ILE A 343 8.10 7.14 -18.31
N TYR A 344 7.26 7.18 -19.34
CA TYR A 344 7.46 8.03 -20.51
C TYR A 344 6.72 9.35 -20.33
N ASN A 345 7.44 10.46 -20.38
CA ASN A 345 6.85 11.79 -20.39
C ASN A 345 6.52 12.21 -21.83
N ARG A 346 5.22 12.30 -22.17
CA ARG A 346 4.76 12.63 -23.52
C ARG A 346 5.20 14.03 -23.97
N ALA A 347 5.34 14.98 -23.05
CA ALA A 347 5.71 16.35 -23.38
C ALA A 347 7.20 16.51 -23.70
N THR A 348 8.08 15.77 -23.02
CA THR A 348 9.55 15.89 -23.19
C THR A 348 10.15 14.74 -24.00
N GLY A 349 9.45 13.60 -24.12
CA GLY A 349 9.98 12.38 -24.73
C GLY A 349 10.95 11.61 -23.82
N GLU A 350 11.16 12.05 -22.58
CA GLU A 350 12.08 11.43 -21.64
C GLU A 350 11.48 10.19 -20.99
N ILE A 351 12.35 9.23 -20.65
CA ILE A 351 12.01 8.02 -19.89
C ILE A 351 12.70 8.11 -18.54
N SER A 352 11.91 7.98 -17.48
CA SER A 352 12.35 7.91 -16.08
C SER A 352 11.88 6.63 -15.42
N TYR A 353 12.30 6.40 -14.16
CA TYR A 353 11.99 5.22 -13.36
C TYR A 353 11.79 5.58 -11.90
N GLY A 354 10.94 4.83 -11.21
CA GLY A 354 10.82 4.84 -9.74
C GLY A 354 10.18 6.10 -9.14
N TYR A 355 9.89 7.13 -9.93
CA TYR A 355 9.33 8.40 -9.45
C TYR A 355 8.35 9.01 -10.43
N ILE A 356 7.16 9.35 -9.95
CA ILE A 356 6.17 10.17 -10.67
C ILE A 356 6.25 11.58 -10.11
N PRO A 357 6.60 12.59 -10.91
CA PRO A 357 6.62 13.99 -10.48
C PRO A 357 5.26 14.48 -9.98
N PRO A 358 5.21 15.44 -9.05
CA PRO A 358 3.96 16.04 -8.60
C PRO A 358 3.08 16.54 -9.75
N TYR A 359 1.76 16.54 -9.52
CA TYR A 359 0.76 17.03 -10.46
C TYR A 359 0.69 16.28 -11.80
N SER A 360 1.27 15.07 -11.88
CA SER A 360 1.25 14.26 -13.10
C SER A 360 -0.08 13.55 -13.29
N VAL A 361 -0.55 13.51 -14.54
CA VAL A 361 -1.63 12.62 -14.96
C VAL A 361 -1.00 11.47 -15.74
N VAL A 362 -1.16 10.25 -15.23
CA VAL A 362 -0.46 9.05 -15.71
C VAL A 362 -1.46 8.01 -16.16
N VAL A 363 -1.23 7.43 -17.33
CA VAL A 363 -2.04 6.34 -17.88
C VAL A 363 -1.15 5.18 -18.34
N SER A 364 -1.77 4.03 -18.55
CA SER A 364 -1.11 2.88 -19.18
C SER A 364 -0.82 3.14 -20.65
N GLY A 365 0.33 2.68 -21.13
CA GLY A 365 0.73 2.78 -22.52
C GLY A 365 1.69 1.67 -22.91
N SER A 366 2.27 1.80 -24.10
CA SER A 366 3.31 0.88 -24.59
C SER A 366 4.36 1.64 -25.40
N LEU A 367 5.60 1.19 -25.32
CA LEU A 367 6.70 1.69 -26.14
C LEU A 367 7.20 0.59 -27.05
N PRO A 368 7.39 0.86 -28.36
CA PRO A 368 7.88 -0.13 -29.29
C PRO A 368 9.34 -0.52 -28.95
N SER A 369 9.71 -1.75 -29.32
CA SER A 369 11.10 -2.17 -29.35
C SER A 369 11.87 -1.42 -30.44
N LYS A 370 13.21 -1.41 -30.35
CA LYS A 370 14.06 -0.70 -31.34
C LYS A 370 13.87 -1.22 -32.77
N ASP A 371 13.58 -2.50 -32.92
CA ASP A 371 13.36 -3.18 -34.21
C ASP A 371 11.86 -3.18 -34.63
N GLY A 372 10.98 -2.62 -33.83
CA GLY A 372 9.54 -2.56 -34.10
C GLY A 372 8.81 -3.92 -34.01
N SER A 373 9.50 -4.99 -33.61
CA SER A 373 8.92 -6.34 -33.58
C SER A 373 7.85 -6.55 -32.51
N HIS A 374 7.88 -5.75 -31.43
CA HIS A 374 6.93 -5.81 -30.32
C HIS A 374 6.85 -4.49 -29.59
N SER A 375 5.87 -4.35 -28.70
CA SER A 375 5.78 -3.24 -27.76
C SER A 375 5.73 -3.75 -26.33
N LEU A 376 6.40 -3.04 -25.44
CA LEU A 376 6.38 -3.33 -24.01
C LEU A 376 5.59 -2.28 -23.26
N TYR A 377 4.91 -2.71 -22.20
CA TYR A 377 4.20 -1.83 -21.29
C TYR A 377 5.08 -0.69 -20.79
N CYS A 378 4.49 0.49 -20.65
CA CYS A 378 5.04 1.63 -19.93
C CYS A 378 3.92 2.42 -19.24
N ALA A 379 4.28 3.22 -18.25
CA ALA A 379 3.42 4.29 -17.76
C ALA A 379 3.71 5.55 -18.56
N VAL A 380 2.66 6.30 -18.92
CA VAL A 380 2.79 7.53 -19.70
C VAL A 380 2.30 8.71 -18.88
N ILE A 381 3.19 9.67 -18.61
CA ILE A 381 2.79 10.99 -18.12
C ILE A 381 2.24 11.74 -19.34
N VAL A 382 0.91 11.87 -19.41
CA VAL A 382 0.23 12.51 -20.54
C VAL A 382 0.17 14.01 -20.42
N LYS A 383 0.17 14.51 -19.18
CA LYS A 383 0.28 15.94 -18.85
C LYS A 383 0.71 16.12 -17.41
N GLN A 384 1.27 17.27 -17.10
CA GLN A 384 1.38 17.80 -15.75
C GLN A 384 0.46 19.02 -15.65
N VAL A 385 -0.31 19.11 -14.59
CA VAL A 385 -1.23 20.21 -14.36
C VAL A 385 -0.70 21.11 -13.25
N ASP A 386 -1.19 22.33 -13.15
CA ASP A 386 -0.87 23.21 -12.04
C ASP A 386 -1.94 23.13 -10.94
N GLU A 387 -1.63 23.68 -9.78
CA GLU A 387 -2.52 23.72 -8.62
C GLU A 387 -3.88 24.37 -8.93
N LYS A 388 -3.87 25.39 -9.79
CA LYS A 388 -5.10 26.11 -10.20
C LYS A 388 -6.01 25.25 -11.06
N THR A 389 -5.43 24.39 -11.87
CA THR A 389 -6.17 23.45 -12.74
C THR A 389 -6.79 22.33 -11.93
N ILE A 390 -6.07 21.75 -10.96
CA ILE A 390 -6.62 20.71 -10.09
C ILE A 390 -7.82 21.22 -9.28
N GLY A 391 -7.74 22.43 -8.75
CA GLY A 391 -8.84 23.01 -7.97
C GLY A 391 -10.12 23.28 -8.78
N LYS A 392 -10.06 23.27 -10.11
CA LYS A 392 -11.19 23.58 -11.00
C LYS A 392 -11.68 22.39 -11.82
N THR A 393 -10.90 21.34 -11.94
CA THR A 393 -11.14 20.23 -12.87
C THR A 393 -11.37 18.93 -12.08
N SER A 394 -12.46 18.24 -12.37
CA SER A 394 -12.68 16.93 -11.75
C SER A 394 -11.66 15.89 -12.25
N ILE A 395 -11.37 14.88 -11.41
CA ILE A 395 -10.46 13.77 -11.78
C ILE A 395 -10.90 13.10 -13.10
N ASN A 396 -12.21 12.96 -13.31
CA ASN A 396 -12.74 12.39 -14.56
C ASN A 396 -12.45 13.26 -15.78
N GLU A 397 -12.48 14.57 -15.64
CA GLU A 397 -12.12 15.49 -16.73
C GLU A 397 -10.62 15.49 -17.01
N LEU A 398 -9.79 15.38 -15.95
CA LEU A 398 -8.35 15.20 -16.10
C LEU A 398 -8.01 13.94 -16.91
N LEU A 399 -8.80 12.87 -16.76
CA LEU A 399 -8.61 11.60 -17.46
C LEU A 399 -9.30 11.54 -18.84
N ARG A 400 -10.25 12.42 -19.15
CA ARG A 400 -10.97 12.40 -20.44
C ARG A 400 -10.25 13.12 -21.58
N GLY A 401 -9.46 14.13 -21.30
CA GLY A 401 -8.76 14.91 -22.33
C GLY A 401 -7.46 14.26 -22.85
N LEU A 402 -7.43 12.93 -23.02
CA LEU A 402 -6.20 12.19 -23.32
C LEU A 402 -6.09 11.73 -24.78
N ALA A 403 -7.11 12.00 -25.61
CA ALA A 403 -7.22 11.42 -26.96
C ALA A 403 -6.42 12.13 -28.05
N ASP A 404 -5.76 13.26 -27.78
CA ASP A 404 -5.00 14.05 -28.79
C ASP A 404 -3.51 14.16 -28.50
#